data_c0dd55abe25ca485d451b0567a2c3378
#
_entry.id   c0dd55abe25ca485d451b0567a2c3378
#
_cell.length_a   1.000
_cell.length_b   1.000
_cell.length_c   1.000
_cell.angle_alpha   90.00
_cell.angle_beta   90.00
_cell.angle_gamma   90.00
#
_symmetry.space_group_name_H-M   'P 1'
#
loop_
_entity.id
_entity.type
_entity.pdbx_description
1 polymer ?
#
loop_
_entity_poly.entity_id
_entity_poly.type
_entity_poly.pdbx_seq_one_letter_code
_entity_poly.pdbx_strand_id
1 'polypeptide(L)'
;MVSLYDGGIYLVNGKEIVPEQESVKVEALTGKKADKEAAKKGTIAYSILSAHNTADNMEHLKIRFDSMASHDITFVGIVQTAKASGMEKFPIPYVLTNCHNTLCAVGGTINEDDHMFGLSAAKKYGGIYVPPHIAVIHQYMREMMAGCGKMILGSDSHTRYGALGTMAIGEGGGELVKQLLRDTYDVAYP
;
A
#
# COMPACT_ATOMS: atom_id res chain seq x y z
N MET A 1 4.82 7.26 28.45
CA MET A 1 5.55 5.98 28.70
C MET A 1 5.19 5.02 27.59
N VAL A 2 6.15 4.31 27.01
CA VAL A 2 5.92 3.27 25.99
C VAL A 2 6.00 1.92 26.70
N SER A 3 5.01 1.06 26.45
CA SER A 3 5.02 -0.33 26.92
C SER A 3 5.21 -1.28 25.75
N LEU A 4 6.03 -2.30 25.91
CA LEU A 4 6.27 -3.33 24.92
C LEU A 4 5.66 -4.65 25.41
N TYR A 5 5.11 -5.42 24.48
CA TYR A 5 4.52 -6.73 24.73
C TYR A 5 5.17 -7.75 23.80
N ASP A 6 5.70 -8.82 24.37
CA ASP A 6 6.42 -9.88 23.61
C ASP A 6 5.50 -10.98 23.09
N GLY A 7 4.20 -10.81 23.17
CA GLY A 7 3.21 -11.80 22.74
C GLY A 7 1.95 -11.16 22.19
N GLY A 8 0.97 -12.02 21.91
CA GLY A 8 -0.35 -11.55 21.50
C GLY A 8 -1.04 -10.72 22.58
N ILE A 9 -1.84 -9.77 22.14
CA ILE A 9 -2.69 -8.95 23.02
C ILE A 9 -4.13 -8.94 22.51
N TYR A 10 -5.07 -8.79 23.46
CA TYR A 10 -6.45 -8.41 23.15
C TYR A 10 -6.62 -6.92 23.40
N LEU A 11 -7.19 -6.20 22.46
CA LEU A 11 -7.62 -4.82 22.65
C LEU A 11 -9.13 -4.83 22.96
N VAL A 12 -9.47 -4.68 24.24
CA VAL A 12 -10.85 -4.75 24.71
C VAL A 12 -11.50 -3.36 24.62
N ASN A 13 -12.65 -3.29 23.94
CA ASN A 13 -13.42 -2.05 23.76
C ASN A 13 -12.62 -0.86 23.17
N GLY A 14 -11.55 -1.16 22.43
CA GLY A 14 -10.67 -0.16 21.84
C GLY A 14 -9.80 0.63 22.83
N LYS A 15 -9.72 0.21 24.09
CA LYS A 15 -9.05 0.97 25.16
C LYS A 15 -8.13 0.15 26.04
N GLU A 16 -8.54 -1.04 26.43
CA GLU A 16 -7.82 -1.83 27.41
C GLU A 16 -7.01 -2.93 26.73
N ILE A 17 -5.72 -3.00 27.05
CA ILE A 17 -4.80 -3.99 26.52
C ILE A 17 -4.69 -5.13 27.52
N VAL A 18 -5.06 -6.33 27.10
CA VAL A 18 -4.96 -7.55 27.88
C VAL A 18 -3.98 -8.51 27.19
N PRO A 19 -2.85 -8.87 27.81
CA PRO A 19 -1.95 -9.88 27.29
C PRO A 19 -2.66 -11.22 27.04
N GLU A 20 -2.27 -11.96 26.02
CA GLU A 20 -2.88 -13.24 25.66
C GLU A 20 -2.85 -14.25 26.82
N GLN A 21 -1.78 -14.23 27.63
CA GLN A 21 -1.62 -15.09 28.80
C GLN A 21 -2.65 -14.78 29.90
N GLU A 22 -3.23 -13.59 29.91
CA GLU A 22 -4.23 -13.14 30.87
C GLU A 22 -5.65 -13.15 30.32
N SER A 23 -5.92 -14.00 29.33
CA SER A 23 -7.19 -14.07 28.57
C SER A 23 -8.45 -14.17 29.45
N VAL A 24 -8.34 -14.68 30.67
CA VAL A 24 -9.44 -14.71 31.66
C VAL A 24 -9.96 -13.31 31.98
N LYS A 25 -9.10 -12.28 31.94
CA LYS A 25 -9.52 -10.89 32.12
C LYS A 25 -10.45 -10.39 31.01
N VAL A 26 -10.34 -10.93 29.80
CA VAL A 26 -11.23 -10.58 28.70
C VAL A 26 -12.66 -10.96 29.02
N GLU A 27 -12.89 -12.15 29.61
CA GLU A 27 -14.22 -12.60 30.02
C GLU A 27 -14.79 -11.70 31.15
N ALA A 28 -13.96 -11.31 32.10
CA ALA A 28 -14.38 -10.41 33.15
C ALA A 28 -14.80 -9.01 32.63
N LEU A 29 -14.12 -8.52 31.60
CA LEU A 29 -14.38 -7.21 31.00
C LEU A 29 -15.52 -7.21 29.99
N THR A 30 -15.76 -8.31 29.30
CA THR A 30 -16.70 -8.38 28.16
C THR A 30 -17.92 -9.28 28.39
N GLY A 31 -17.87 -10.14 29.43
CA GLY A 31 -18.85 -11.20 29.66
C GLY A 31 -18.74 -12.37 28.67
N LYS A 32 -17.69 -12.42 27.85
CA LYS A 32 -17.46 -13.47 26.84
C LYS A 32 -16.05 -14.04 26.98
N LYS A 33 -15.93 -15.36 26.83
CA LYS A 33 -14.61 -15.99 26.80
C LYS A 33 -13.78 -15.42 25.64
N ALA A 34 -12.48 -15.27 25.90
CA ALA A 34 -11.54 -14.90 24.87
C ALA A 34 -11.50 -15.97 23.77
N ASP A 35 -11.73 -15.55 22.55
CA ASP A 35 -11.62 -16.37 21.34
C ASP A 35 -10.62 -15.67 20.42
N LYS A 36 -9.44 -16.27 20.27
CA LYS A 36 -8.34 -15.70 19.49
C LYS A 36 -8.68 -15.56 18.02
N GLU A 37 -9.33 -16.56 17.45
CA GLU A 37 -9.70 -16.53 16.03
C GLU A 37 -10.82 -15.51 15.74
N ALA A 38 -11.78 -15.40 16.62
CA ALA A 38 -12.79 -14.36 16.51
C ALA A 38 -12.20 -12.95 16.72
N ALA A 39 -11.31 -12.78 17.67
CA ALA A 39 -10.63 -11.50 17.93
C ALA A 39 -9.75 -11.08 16.73
N LYS A 40 -9.01 -12.03 16.14
CA LYS A 40 -8.21 -11.81 14.94
C LYS A 40 -9.05 -11.26 13.79
N LYS A 41 -10.22 -11.84 13.55
CA LYS A 41 -11.16 -11.39 12.50
C LYS A 41 -11.75 -10.00 12.76
N GLY A 42 -11.75 -9.55 14.01
CA GLY A 42 -12.15 -8.20 14.41
C GLY A 42 -11.09 -7.12 14.20
N THR A 43 -9.89 -7.45 13.73
CA THR A 43 -8.82 -6.47 13.52
C THR A 43 -8.99 -5.70 12.20
N ILE A 44 -8.51 -4.46 12.17
CA ILE A 44 -8.47 -3.64 10.95
C ILE A 44 -7.62 -4.32 9.89
N ALA A 45 -6.46 -4.89 10.27
CA ALA A 45 -5.58 -5.59 9.35
C ALA A 45 -6.28 -6.78 8.67
N TYR A 46 -6.98 -7.61 9.44
CA TYR A 46 -7.73 -8.74 8.89
C TYR A 46 -8.80 -8.28 7.91
N SER A 47 -9.56 -7.25 8.25
CA SER A 47 -10.64 -6.74 7.40
C SER A 47 -10.11 -6.20 6.07
N ILE A 48 -8.97 -5.48 6.08
CA ILE A 48 -8.34 -4.97 4.87
C ILE A 48 -7.80 -6.12 4.01
N LEU A 49 -7.03 -7.02 4.60
CA LEU A 49 -6.44 -8.15 3.88
C LEU A 49 -7.51 -9.06 3.27
N SER A 50 -8.56 -9.39 4.03
CA SER A 50 -9.64 -10.24 3.53
C SER A 50 -10.43 -9.60 2.38
N ALA A 51 -10.63 -8.27 2.42
CA ALA A 51 -11.33 -7.54 1.37
C ALA A 51 -10.53 -7.47 0.05
N HIS A 52 -9.20 -7.55 0.11
CA HIS A 52 -8.32 -7.47 -1.06
C HIS A 52 -7.75 -8.82 -1.49
N ASN A 53 -8.01 -9.87 -0.73
CA ASN A 53 -7.58 -11.22 -1.05
C ASN A 53 -8.49 -11.85 -2.11
N THR A 54 -7.89 -12.36 -3.18
CA THR A 54 -8.58 -13.08 -4.25
C THR A 54 -8.41 -14.59 -4.15
N ALA A 55 -7.65 -15.09 -3.16
CA ALA A 55 -7.55 -16.51 -2.87
C ALA A 55 -8.78 -16.99 -2.07
N ASP A 56 -9.01 -18.29 -2.10
CA ASP A 56 -10.08 -18.97 -1.38
C ASP A 56 -9.77 -19.26 0.10
N ASN A 57 -8.60 -18.85 0.58
CA ASN A 57 -8.13 -19.05 1.94
C ASN A 57 -7.43 -17.80 2.48
N MET A 58 -7.17 -17.79 3.79
CA MET A 58 -6.48 -16.69 4.48
C MET A 58 -5.06 -17.07 4.94
N GLU A 59 -4.51 -18.19 4.49
CA GLU A 59 -3.14 -18.61 4.82
C GLU A 59 -2.15 -18.06 3.79
N HIS A 60 -2.52 -18.16 2.52
CA HIS A 60 -1.75 -17.67 1.37
C HIS A 60 -2.62 -16.70 0.58
N LEU A 61 -2.34 -15.41 0.80
CA LEU A 61 -3.13 -14.34 0.22
C LEU A 61 -2.66 -14.02 -1.20
N LYS A 62 -3.61 -13.72 -2.08
CA LYS A 62 -3.41 -13.17 -3.43
C LYS A 62 -4.02 -11.78 -3.49
N ILE A 63 -3.23 -10.80 -3.13
CA ILE A 63 -3.70 -9.43 -2.92
C ILE A 63 -3.78 -8.67 -4.24
N ARG A 64 -4.86 -7.91 -4.39
CA ARG A 64 -5.01 -6.84 -5.39
C ARG A 64 -5.15 -5.50 -4.68
N PHE A 65 -4.45 -4.51 -5.21
CA PHE A 65 -4.43 -3.16 -4.63
C PHE A 65 -5.49 -2.25 -5.25
N ASP A 66 -5.92 -1.24 -4.50
CA ASP A 66 -6.83 -0.20 -4.99
C ASP A 66 -6.13 0.83 -5.86
N SER A 67 -4.87 1.11 -5.59
CA SER A 67 -4.07 2.07 -6.35
C SER A 67 -2.58 1.81 -6.20
N MET A 68 -1.81 2.41 -7.10
CA MET A 68 -0.36 2.35 -7.12
C MET A 68 0.25 3.73 -7.17
N ALA A 69 1.50 3.85 -6.68
CA ALA A 69 2.27 5.07 -6.77
C ALA A 69 3.73 4.80 -7.10
N SER A 70 4.30 5.64 -7.94
CA SER A 70 5.73 5.64 -8.23
C SER A 70 6.27 7.06 -8.39
N HIS A 71 7.56 7.22 -8.21
CA HIS A 71 8.25 8.46 -8.44
C HIS A 71 9.17 8.39 -9.67
N ASP A 72 9.68 9.51 -10.08
CA ASP A 72 10.47 9.72 -11.30
C ASP A 72 11.70 8.80 -11.44
N ILE A 73 12.31 8.36 -10.34
CA ILE A 73 13.42 7.38 -10.40
C ILE A 73 12.95 5.98 -10.84
N THR A 74 11.69 5.63 -10.58
CA THR A 74 11.22 4.25 -10.71
C THR A 74 10.18 4.03 -11.80
N PHE A 75 9.28 4.98 -12.05
CA PHE A 75 8.15 4.73 -12.95
C PHE A 75 8.57 4.47 -14.41
N VAL A 76 9.68 5.04 -14.87
CA VAL A 76 10.14 4.86 -16.25
C VAL A 76 10.39 3.37 -16.51
N GLY A 77 11.23 2.74 -15.70
CA GLY A 77 11.54 1.31 -15.83
C GLY A 77 10.32 0.40 -15.64
N ILE A 78 9.45 0.73 -14.67
CA ILE A 78 8.23 -0.04 -14.39
C ILE A 78 7.30 -0.01 -15.61
N VAL A 79 7.00 1.16 -16.15
CA VAL A 79 6.09 1.32 -17.28
C VAL A 79 6.67 0.73 -18.57
N GLN A 80 7.97 0.89 -18.80
CA GLN A 80 8.64 0.28 -19.97
C GLN A 80 8.58 -1.25 -19.89
N THR A 81 8.87 -1.84 -18.73
CA THR A 81 8.80 -3.29 -18.54
C THR A 81 7.38 -3.81 -18.72
N ALA A 82 6.39 -3.16 -18.10
CA ALA A 82 4.99 -3.55 -18.25
C ALA A 82 4.52 -3.43 -19.70
N LYS A 83 4.90 -2.36 -20.42
CA LYS A 83 4.62 -2.18 -21.84
C LYS A 83 5.23 -3.32 -22.68
N ALA A 84 6.50 -3.64 -22.47
CA ALA A 84 7.17 -4.74 -23.16
C ALA A 84 6.51 -6.11 -22.89
N SER A 85 5.86 -6.24 -21.74
CA SER A 85 5.11 -7.44 -21.32
C SER A 85 3.63 -7.43 -21.73
N GLY A 86 3.20 -6.49 -22.59
CA GLY A 86 1.86 -6.48 -23.16
C GLY A 86 0.83 -5.62 -22.44
N MET A 87 1.24 -4.71 -21.55
CA MET A 87 0.30 -3.78 -20.93
C MET A 87 -0.30 -2.80 -21.95
N GLU A 88 -1.62 -2.72 -21.98
CA GLU A 88 -2.36 -1.81 -22.87
C GLU A 88 -2.81 -0.53 -22.16
N LYS A 89 -3.16 -0.62 -20.87
CA LYS A 89 -3.58 0.49 -20.02
C LYS A 89 -3.32 0.17 -18.54
N PHE A 90 -3.27 1.18 -17.71
CA PHE A 90 -3.20 0.96 -16.25
C PHE A 90 -4.51 0.33 -15.76
N PRO A 91 -4.46 -0.84 -15.11
CA PRO A 91 -5.67 -1.55 -14.69
C PRO A 91 -6.33 -0.94 -13.45
N ILE A 92 -5.58 -0.22 -12.66
CA ILE A 92 -6.00 0.50 -11.45
C ILE A 92 -5.40 1.91 -11.46
N PRO A 93 -5.91 2.85 -10.66
CA PRO A 93 -5.32 4.18 -10.52
C PRO A 93 -3.83 4.11 -10.22
N TYR A 94 -3.01 4.70 -11.08
CA TYR A 94 -1.57 4.73 -10.94
C TYR A 94 -1.07 6.18 -10.93
N VAL A 95 -0.48 6.59 -9.82
CA VAL A 95 0.05 7.94 -9.60
C VAL A 95 1.53 7.98 -9.93
N LEU A 96 1.89 8.82 -10.89
CA LEU A 96 3.26 9.08 -11.33
C LEU A 96 3.69 10.44 -10.81
N THR A 97 4.54 10.46 -9.77
CA THR A 97 5.00 11.69 -9.13
C THR A 97 6.42 12.05 -9.56
N ASN A 98 6.71 13.34 -9.63
CA ASN A 98 8.02 13.86 -9.98
C ASN A 98 8.61 14.59 -8.77
N CYS A 99 9.21 13.84 -7.85
CA CYS A 99 9.62 14.39 -6.56
C CYS A 99 11.05 14.03 -6.11
N HIS A 100 11.75 13.12 -6.79
CA HIS A 100 13.12 12.74 -6.44
C HIS A 100 14.14 13.42 -7.33
N ASN A 101 13.90 13.44 -8.63
CA ASN A 101 14.76 14.07 -9.63
C ASN A 101 14.24 15.46 -10.06
N THR A 102 13.45 16.12 -9.22
CA THR A 102 12.83 17.42 -9.51
C THR A 102 13.78 18.60 -9.36
N LEU A 103 15.02 18.41 -9.68
CA LEU A 103 16.00 19.48 -9.58
C LEU A 103 15.92 20.39 -10.81
N CYS A 104 14.83 21.11 -10.95
CA CYS A 104 14.71 22.15 -11.97
C CYS A 104 15.85 23.20 -11.92
N ALA A 105 16.58 23.24 -10.79
CA ALA A 105 17.75 24.09 -10.63
C ALA A 105 19.03 23.48 -11.23
N VAL A 106 19.08 22.20 -11.52
CA VAL A 106 20.31 21.51 -12.00
C VAL A 106 20.31 21.33 -13.52
N GLY A 107 19.16 21.50 -14.18
CA GLY A 107 19.08 21.56 -15.63
C GLY A 107 19.61 20.32 -16.33
N GLY A 108 19.22 19.12 -15.86
CA GLY A 108 19.61 17.86 -16.51
C GLY A 108 18.53 17.38 -17.48
N THR A 109 18.86 17.20 -18.75
CA THR A 109 17.92 16.70 -19.76
C THR A 109 17.35 15.33 -19.41
N ILE A 110 18.10 14.47 -18.72
CA ILE A 110 17.65 13.14 -18.28
C ILE A 110 16.42 13.25 -17.38
N ASN A 111 16.43 14.16 -16.41
CA ASN A 111 15.32 14.34 -15.48
C ASN A 111 14.08 14.90 -16.19
N GLU A 112 14.28 15.81 -17.13
CA GLU A 112 13.19 16.36 -17.94
C GLU A 112 12.59 15.29 -18.86
N ASP A 113 13.41 14.42 -19.43
CA ASP A 113 12.97 13.27 -20.22
C ASP A 113 12.12 12.29 -19.38
N ASP A 114 12.50 12.01 -18.15
CA ASP A 114 11.72 11.19 -17.21
C ASP A 114 10.36 11.84 -16.92
N HIS A 115 10.32 13.15 -16.70
CA HIS A 115 9.08 13.89 -16.46
C HIS A 115 8.16 13.88 -17.70
N MET A 116 8.72 14.09 -18.87
CA MET A 116 7.98 14.03 -20.14
C MET A 116 7.49 12.62 -20.43
N PHE A 117 8.30 11.61 -20.11
CA PHE A 117 7.87 10.21 -20.18
C PHE A 117 6.68 9.95 -19.25
N GLY A 118 6.75 10.37 -17.99
CA GLY A 118 5.67 10.22 -17.01
C GLY A 118 4.37 10.87 -17.47
N LEU A 119 4.43 12.09 -17.99
CA LEU A 119 3.28 12.80 -18.54
C LEU A 119 2.67 12.08 -19.73
N SER A 120 3.50 11.64 -20.67
CA SER A 120 3.04 10.90 -21.86
C SER A 120 2.47 9.53 -21.52
N ALA A 121 3.08 8.83 -20.56
CA ALA A 121 2.61 7.54 -20.06
C ALA A 121 1.25 7.68 -19.35
N ALA A 122 1.09 8.67 -18.49
CA ALA A 122 -0.18 8.94 -17.82
C ALA A 122 -1.30 9.24 -18.82
N LYS A 123 -1.03 10.08 -19.84
CA LYS A 123 -2.00 10.37 -20.90
C LYS A 123 -2.34 9.13 -21.74
N LYS A 124 -1.35 8.32 -22.07
CA LYS A 124 -1.54 7.15 -22.92
C LYS A 124 -2.24 6.00 -22.22
N TYR A 125 -1.87 5.73 -20.98
CA TYR A 125 -2.33 4.54 -20.23
C TYR A 125 -3.40 4.82 -19.18
N GLY A 126 -3.80 6.09 -19.00
CA GLY A 126 -4.87 6.49 -18.06
C GLY A 126 -4.40 6.69 -16.62
N GLY A 127 -3.16 7.18 -16.43
CA GLY A 127 -2.60 7.46 -15.10
C GLY A 127 -2.87 8.88 -14.58
N ILE A 128 -2.46 9.09 -13.35
CA ILE A 128 -2.46 10.40 -12.68
C ILE A 128 -1.03 10.93 -12.67
N TYR A 129 -0.79 12.03 -13.37
CA TYR A 129 0.51 12.68 -13.40
C TYR A 129 0.57 13.83 -12.39
N VAL A 130 1.54 13.77 -11.48
CA VAL A 130 1.81 14.84 -10.52
C VAL A 130 3.09 15.57 -10.94
N PRO A 131 2.99 16.82 -11.42
CA PRO A 131 4.14 17.59 -11.87
C PRO A 131 5.19 17.82 -10.77
N PRO A 132 6.43 18.16 -11.15
CA PRO A 132 7.43 18.62 -10.19
C PRO A 132 6.92 19.83 -9.39
N HIS A 133 7.38 19.95 -8.15
CA HIS A 133 7.07 21.04 -7.19
C HIS A 133 5.61 21.08 -6.69
N ILE A 134 4.77 20.13 -7.03
CA ILE A 134 3.40 20.08 -6.52
C ILE A 134 3.35 19.33 -5.18
N ALA A 135 3.86 18.09 -5.14
CA ALA A 135 3.87 17.31 -3.92
C ALA A 135 4.93 16.21 -3.96
N VAL A 136 5.44 15.85 -2.79
CA VAL A 136 6.16 14.58 -2.60
C VAL A 136 5.16 13.42 -2.72
N ILE A 137 5.61 12.28 -3.26
CA ILE A 137 4.76 11.09 -3.46
C ILE A 137 3.91 10.76 -2.23
N HIS A 138 4.52 10.71 -1.04
CA HIS A 138 3.80 10.31 0.18
C HIS A 138 2.79 11.35 0.64
N GLN A 139 3.05 12.63 0.43
CA GLN A 139 2.08 13.67 0.74
C GLN A 139 0.89 13.58 -0.19
N TYR A 140 1.12 13.48 -1.51
CA TYR A 140 0.05 13.32 -2.47
C TYR A 140 -0.81 12.11 -2.17
N MET A 141 -0.17 10.95 -1.92
CA MET A 141 -0.91 9.71 -1.65
C MET A 141 -1.73 9.78 -0.37
N ARG A 142 -1.22 10.42 0.69
CA ARG A 142 -1.96 10.61 1.94
C ARG A 142 -3.17 11.51 1.77
N GLU A 143 -3.03 12.58 1.01
CA GLU A 143 -4.09 13.57 0.86
C GLU A 143 -5.14 13.18 -0.18
N MET A 144 -4.73 12.50 -1.24
CA MET A 144 -5.59 12.26 -2.39
C MET A 144 -6.06 10.81 -2.55
N MET A 145 -5.30 9.82 -2.04
CA MET A 145 -5.54 8.41 -2.35
C MET A 145 -5.77 7.53 -1.13
N ALA A 146 -5.16 7.87 0.01
CA ALA A 146 -5.31 7.09 1.24
C ALA A 146 -6.72 7.24 1.83
N GLY A 147 -7.18 6.18 2.49
CA GLY A 147 -8.46 6.16 3.16
C GLY A 147 -8.64 4.86 3.94
N CYS A 148 -9.57 4.86 4.87
CA CYS A 148 -9.86 3.70 5.69
C CYS A 148 -10.23 2.49 4.82
N GLY A 149 -9.57 1.37 5.07
CA GLY A 149 -9.83 0.12 4.34
C GLY A 149 -9.13 0.00 2.99
N LYS A 150 -8.35 1.00 2.55
CA LYS A 150 -7.64 0.96 1.27
C LYS A 150 -6.33 0.20 1.35
N MET A 151 -5.92 -0.40 0.20
CA MET A 151 -4.58 -0.95 0.00
C MET A 151 -3.86 -0.24 -1.14
N ILE A 152 -2.62 0.18 -0.87
CA ILE A 152 -1.79 0.93 -1.82
C ILE A 152 -0.43 0.26 -1.98
N LEU A 153 -0.01 0.06 -3.23
CA LEU A 153 1.34 -0.41 -3.58
C LEU A 153 2.17 0.74 -4.13
N GLY A 154 3.35 0.96 -3.56
CA GLY A 154 4.28 1.97 -4.03
C GLY A 154 5.65 1.43 -4.38
N SER A 155 6.34 2.07 -5.32
CA SER A 155 7.73 1.76 -5.64
C SER A 155 8.75 2.42 -4.71
N ASP A 156 8.27 3.11 -3.68
CA ASP A 156 9.10 3.73 -2.65
C ASP A 156 8.95 2.98 -1.32
N SER A 157 10.08 2.67 -0.67
CA SER A 157 10.12 1.92 0.60
C SER A 157 9.40 2.61 1.77
N HIS A 158 9.16 3.92 1.68
CA HIS A 158 8.40 4.69 2.68
C HIS A 158 6.90 4.71 2.43
N THR A 159 6.38 3.90 1.51
CA THR A 159 4.94 3.75 1.28
C THR A 159 4.29 3.07 2.48
N ARG A 160 3.85 3.89 3.45
CA ARG A 160 3.30 3.49 4.76
C ARG A 160 2.26 4.51 5.21
N TYR A 161 0.98 4.15 5.17
CA TYR A 161 -0.12 5.10 5.45
C TYR A 161 -1.08 4.59 6.53
N GLY A 162 -0.58 3.74 7.43
CA GLY A 162 -1.38 3.07 8.47
C GLY A 162 -2.16 4.01 9.39
N ALA A 163 -1.62 5.21 9.68
CA ALA A 163 -2.32 6.20 10.51
C ALA A 163 -3.65 6.69 9.91
N LEU A 164 -3.87 6.48 8.62
CA LEU A 164 -5.10 6.83 7.91
C LEU A 164 -6.03 5.62 7.70
N GLY A 165 -5.76 4.50 8.38
CA GLY A 165 -6.49 3.25 8.18
C GLY A 165 -6.23 2.60 6.81
N THR A 166 -5.16 2.98 6.15
CA THR A 166 -4.74 2.45 4.85
C THR A 166 -3.59 1.45 5.04
N MET A 167 -3.70 0.28 4.48
CA MET A 167 -2.56 -0.64 4.39
C MET A 167 -1.77 -0.32 3.13
N ALA A 168 -0.52 0.13 3.30
CA ALA A 168 0.33 0.50 2.18
C ALA A 168 1.68 -0.23 2.26
N ILE A 169 2.13 -0.71 1.13
CA ILE A 169 3.33 -1.52 1.00
C ILE A 169 4.26 -0.87 -0.02
N GLY A 170 5.51 -0.69 0.35
CA GLY A 170 6.57 -0.26 -0.57
C GLY A 170 7.35 -1.47 -1.07
N GLU A 171 7.42 -1.64 -2.39
CA GLU A 171 8.04 -2.78 -3.04
C GLU A 171 8.93 -2.38 -4.22
N GLY A 172 9.71 -3.32 -4.72
CA GLY A 172 10.47 -3.15 -5.95
C GLY A 172 9.59 -3.09 -7.20
N GLY A 173 10.16 -2.54 -8.27
CA GLY A 173 9.45 -2.35 -9.53
C GLY A 173 8.79 -3.61 -10.11
N GLY A 174 9.36 -4.79 -9.84
CA GLY A 174 8.80 -6.07 -10.30
C GLY A 174 7.38 -6.34 -9.79
N GLU A 175 7.09 -6.03 -8.52
CA GLU A 175 5.76 -6.21 -7.95
C GLU A 175 4.75 -5.23 -8.56
N LEU A 176 5.19 -3.99 -8.85
CA LEU A 176 4.33 -3.04 -9.56
C LEU A 176 4.03 -3.49 -10.99
N VAL A 177 5.02 -4.05 -11.68
CA VAL A 177 4.83 -4.62 -13.03
C VAL A 177 3.78 -5.75 -13.00
N LYS A 178 3.84 -6.65 -12.02
CA LYS A 178 2.82 -7.71 -11.84
C LYS A 178 1.42 -7.10 -11.74
N GLN A 179 1.23 -6.08 -10.89
CA GLN A 179 -0.07 -5.41 -10.75
C GLN A 179 -0.52 -4.76 -12.08
N LEU A 180 0.40 -4.13 -12.82
CA LEU A 180 0.10 -3.56 -14.14
C LEU A 180 -0.31 -4.62 -15.17
N LEU A 181 0.16 -5.85 -15.01
CA LEU A 181 -0.24 -7.01 -15.81
C LEU A 181 -1.44 -7.77 -15.24
N ARG A 182 -2.09 -7.22 -14.21
CA ARG A 182 -3.26 -7.80 -13.51
C ARG A 182 -2.96 -9.09 -12.74
N ASP A 183 -1.72 -9.29 -12.37
CA ASP A 183 -1.32 -10.36 -11.46
C ASP A 183 -1.53 -9.95 -10.00
N THR A 184 -1.26 -10.84 -9.06
CA THR A 184 -1.47 -10.63 -7.63
C THR A 184 -0.15 -10.45 -6.88
N TYR A 185 -0.24 -9.83 -5.71
CA TYR A 185 0.83 -9.81 -4.73
C TYR A 185 0.61 -10.97 -3.75
N ASP A 186 1.48 -11.97 -3.82
CA ASP A 186 1.33 -13.20 -3.08
C ASP A 186 2.10 -13.13 -1.76
N VAL A 187 1.41 -13.31 -0.64
CA VAL A 187 2.00 -13.20 0.69
C VAL A 187 1.32 -14.18 1.66
N ALA A 188 2.10 -14.78 2.57
CA ALA A 188 1.53 -15.51 3.70
C ALA A 188 0.82 -14.53 4.65
N TYR A 189 -0.28 -14.96 5.26
CA TYR A 189 -0.95 -14.13 6.26
C TYR A 189 -0.01 -13.90 7.45
N PRO A 190 0.23 -12.63 7.87
CA PRO A 190 1.16 -12.29 8.95
C PRO A 190 0.65 -12.65 10.35
#